data_e98ba1fe578c786bee2637bc7b126f66
#
_entry.id   e98ba1fe578c786bee2637bc7b126f66
#
_cell.length_a   1.000
_cell.length_b   1.000
_cell.length_c   1.000
_cell.angle_alpha   90.00
_cell.angle_beta   90.00
_cell.angle_gamma   90.00
#
_symmetry.space_group_name_H-M   'P 1'
#
loop_
_entity.id
_entity.type
_entity.pdbx_description
1 polymer ?
#
loop_
_entity_poly.entity_id
_entity_poly.type
_entity_poly.pdbx_seq_one_letter_code
_entity_poly.pdbx_strand_id
1 'polypeptide(L)'
;MKNSMLQAAWDFVGIPFRLVLFDQKWLPYFGWTTLEEARCCAVRSYLKGRVLDIGAGTNSLINQYDNGVGVDIHEWGGGALVVEDTSRLPFADESFDTVTLIACLNHIPYRQAVLREARRLLRPSGRLIITMINPLLGNVGHAIWWYGEDKHRGGMKEGETGGMWSSEVLSLCRETGFRLRRHRRFVYGMNHLYVFEVSHKQ
;
A
#
# COMPACT_ATOMS: atom_id res chain seq x y z
N MET A 1 -14.49 -1.59 11.23
CA MET A 1 -14.82 -2.76 12.08
C MET A 1 -13.64 -3.04 13.00
N LYS A 2 -13.83 -3.13 14.31
CA LYS A 2 -12.81 -3.71 15.21
C LYS A 2 -12.73 -5.20 14.86
N ASN A 3 -11.59 -5.68 14.39
CA ASN A 3 -11.40 -7.13 14.25
C ASN A 3 -11.63 -7.75 15.63
N SER A 4 -12.69 -8.50 15.76
CA SER A 4 -12.94 -9.25 17.00
C SER A 4 -11.82 -10.28 17.18
N MET A 5 -11.51 -10.67 18.41
CA MET A 5 -10.54 -11.74 18.67
C MET A 5 -10.94 -13.05 17.96
N LEU A 6 -12.24 -13.28 17.80
CA LEU A 6 -12.79 -14.41 17.05
C LEU A 6 -12.42 -14.34 15.56
N GLN A 7 -12.53 -13.17 14.93
CA GLN A 7 -12.14 -12.99 13.54
C GLN A 7 -10.62 -13.21 13.38
N ALA A 8 -9.81 -12.69 14.29
CA ALA A 8 -8.36 -12.90 14.23
C ALA A 8 -7.98 -14.38 14.38
N ALA A 9 -8.68 -15.13 15.26
CA ALA A 9 -8.48 -16.56 15.42
C ALA A 9 -8.92 -17.34 14.16
N TRP A 10 -10.05 -16.97 13.55
CA TRP A 10 -10.53 -17.57 12.32
C TRP A 10 -9.59 -17.31 11.14
N ASP A 11 -9.11 -16.08 11.02
CA ASP A 11 -8.10 -15.71 10.04
C ASP A 11 -6.78 -16.45 10.23
N PHE A 12 -6.41 -16.77 11.47
CA PHE A 12 -5.21 -17.56 11.78
C PHE A 12 -5.35 -18.99 11.28
N VAL A 13 -6.47 -19.66 11.55
CA VAL A 13 -6.76 -21.01 11.02
C VAL A 13 -6.74 -21.03 9.49
N GLY A 14 -7.21 -19.94 8.87
CA GLY A 14 -7.26 -19.79 7.42
C GLY A 14 -5.93 -19.46 6.74
N ILE A 15 -4.81 -19.28 7.45
CA ILE A 15 -3.52 -18.82 6.87
C ILE A 15 -3.12 -19.57 5.59
N PRO A 16 -3.08 -20.92 5.54
CA PRO A 16 -2.68 -21.64 4.32
C PRO A 16 -3.56 -21.31 3.12
N PHE A 17 -4.86 -21.15 3.35
CA PHE A 17 -5.85 -20.83 2.31
C PHE A 17 -5.77 -19.37 1.88
N ARG A 18 -5.64 -18.45 2.84
CA ARG A 18 -5.58 -17.01 2.60
C ARG A 18 -4.33 -16.55 1.86
N LEU A 19 -3.22 -17.23 2.06
CA LEU A 19 -1.92 -16.80 1.54
C LEU A 19 -1.43 -17.61 0.35
N VAL A 20 -1.87 -18.87 0.22
CA VAL A 20 -1.29 -19.80 -0.74
C VAL A 20 -2.32 -20.55 -1.58
N LEU A 21 -3.35 -21.13 -0.97
CA LEU A 21 -4.20 -22.11 -1.64
C LEU A 21 -5.39 -21.53 -2.38
N PHE A 22 -5.88 -20.33 -1.99
CA PHE A 22 -7.06 -19.72 -2.59
C PHE A 22 -6.75 -18.35 -3.18
N ASP A 23 -7.35 -18.08 -4.34
CA ASP A 23 -7.46 -16.73 -4.88
C ASP A 23 -8.22 -15.83 -3.88
N GLN A 24 -7.77 -14.57 -3.70
CA GLN A 24 -8.34 -13.61 -2.75
C GLN A 24 -9.86 -13.45 -2.90
N LYS A 25 -10.41 -13.62 -4.11
CA LYS A 25 -11.86 -13.54 -4.40
C LYS A 25 -12.70 -14.59 -3.67
N TRP A 26 -12.12 -15.73 -3.27
CA TRP A 26 -12.82 -16.79 -2.56
C TRP A 26 -12.85 -16.61 -1.05
N LEU A 27 -11.95 -15.83 -0.49
CA LEU A 27 -11.81 -15.67 0.95
C LEU A 27 -13.08 -15.16 1.66
N PRO A 28 -13.81 -14.17 1.12
CA PRO A 28 -15.04 -13.68 1.74
C PRO A 28 -16.11 -14.74 1.88
N TYR A 29 -16.19 -15.73 0.97
CA TYR A 29 -17.16 -16.84 1.05
C TYR A 29 -16.97 -17.72 2.29
N PHE A 30 -15.74 -17.76 2.81
CA PHE A 30 -15.37 -18.49 4.02
C PHE A 30 -15.30 -17.58 5.25
N GLY A 31 -15.64 -16.30 5.11
CA GLY A 31 -15.54 -15.33 6.19
C GLY A 31 -14.11 -14.97 6.58
N TRP A 32 -13.13 -15.18 5.70
CA TRP A 32 -11.74 -14.78 5.92
C TRP A 32 -11.49 -13.37 5.39
N THR A 33 -10.68 -12.61 6.13
CA THR A 33 -10.25 -11.27 5.74
C THR A 33 -9.24 -11.36 4.58
N THR A 34 -9.45 -10.58 3.52
CA THR A 34 -8.48 -10.47 2.42
C THR A 34 -7.21 -9.71 2.84
N LEU A 35 -6.13 -9.84 2.07
CA LEU A 35 -4.92 -9.05 2.32
C LEU A 35 -5.16 -7.55 2.12
N GLU A 36 -5.96 -7.20 1.14
CA GLU A 36 -6.36 -5.82 0.86
C GLU A 36 -7.12 -5.22 2.05
N GLU A 37 -8.16 -5.89 2.55
CA GLU A 37 -8.89 -5.47 3.75
C GLU A 37 -7.98 -5.33 4.98
N ALA A 38 -7.07 -6.29 5.18
CA ALA A 38 -6.13 -6.24 6.30
C ALA A 38 -5.19 -5.03 6.19
N ARG A 39 -4.74 -4.67 4.98
CA ARG A 39 -3.92 -3.48 4.71
C ARG A 39 -4.70 -2.20 4.94
N CYS A 40 -5.90 -2.07 4.38
CA CYS A 40 -6.78 -0.92 4.59
C CYS A 40 -7.10 -0.71 6.07
N CYS A 41 -7.43 -1.78 6.80
CA CYS A 41 -7.64 -1.75 8.24
C CYS A 41 -6.40 -1.27 9.02
N ALA A 42 -5.21 -1.73 8.65
CA ALA A 42 -3.97 -1.35 9.31
C ALA A 42 -3.63 0.14 9.13
N VAL A 43 -3.93 0.69 7.95
CA VAL A 43 -3.66 2.07 7.56
C VAL A 43 -4.67 3.06 8.15
N ARG A 44 -5.95 2.67 8.22
CA ARG A 44 -7.08 3.54 8.53
C ARG A 44 -6.91 4.39 9.81
N SER A 45 -6.32 3.83 10.85
CA SER A 45 -6.11 4.55 12.12
C SER A 45 -5.06 5.67 12.04
N TYR A 46 -4.31 5.72 10.95
CA TYR A 46 -3.27 6.71 10.71
C TYR A 46 -3.67 7.76 9.66
N LEU A 47 -4.80 7.59 8.97
CA LEU A 47 -5.30 8.57 8.02
C LEU A 47 -5.72 9.86 8.74
N LYS A 48 -5.46 10.99 8.09
CA LYS A 48 -5.81 12.32 8.58
C LYS A 48 -6.16 13.21 7.39
N GLY A 49 -7.20 14.02 7.53
CA GLY A 49 -7.57 15.03 6.56
C GLY A 49 -7.77 14.51 5.14
N ARG A 50 -7.32 15.24 4.14
CA ARG A 50 -7.42 14.84 2.74
C ARG A 50 -6.33 13.83 2.39
N VAL A 51 -6.73 12.69 1.83
CA VAL A 51 -5.86 11.55 1.52
C VAL A 51 -5.62 11.44 0.01
N LEU A 52 -4.37 11.19 -0.38
CA LEU A 52 -4.01 10.71 -1.71
C LEU A 52 -3.49 9.27 -1.59
N ASP A 53 -4.09 8.34 -2.32
CA ASP A 53 -3.61 6.96 -2.42
C ASP A 53 -2.95 6.73 -3.78
N ILE A 54 -1.63 6.53 -3.80
CA ILE A 54 -0.84 6.30 -5.02
C ILE A 54 -0.70 4.81 -5.25
N GLY A 55 -1.08 4.33 -6.44
CA GLY A 55 -1.22 2.91 -6.74
C GLY A 55 -2.46 2.34 -6.04
N ALA A 56 -3.59 3.03 -6.17
CA ALA A 56 -4.81 2.76 -5.43
C ALA A 56 -5.51 1.46 -5.85
N GLY A 57 -5.14 0.86 -6.99
CA GLY A 57 -5.76 -0.34 -7.50
C GLY A 57 -7.29 -0.21 -7.59
N THR A 58 -8.00 -1.09 -6.90
CA THR A 58 -9.46 -1.07 -6.79
C THR A 58 -10.03 0.11 -5.99
N ASN A 59 -9.20 1.05 -5.56
CA ASN A 59 -9.56 2.25 -4.81
C ASN A 59 -10.27 1.97 -3.46
N SER A 60 -10.08 0.79 -2.92
CA SER A 60 -10.80 0.32 -1.71
C SER A 60 -10.55 1.18 -0.47
N LEU A 61 -9.35 1.75 -0.31
CA LEU A 61 -9.06 2.64 0.82
C LEU A 61 -9.90 3.91 0.76
N ILE A 62 -9.89 4.57 -0.40
CA ILE A 62 -10.57 5.86 -0.59
C ILE A 62 -12.09 5.67 -0.55
N ASN A 63 -12.61 4.61 -1.18
CA ASN A 63 -14.05 4.29 -1.15
C ASN A 63 -14.59 4.04 0.27
N GLN A 64 -13.72 3.72 1.23
CA GLN A 64 -14.08 3.53 2.65
C GLN A 64 -13.79 4.77 3.52
N TYR A 65 -13.04 5.75 3.01
CA TYR A 65 -12.60 6.92 3.79
C TYR A 65 -13.34 8.21 3.45
N ASP A 66 -13.93 8.32 2.25
CA ASP A 66 -14.74 9.42 1.73
C ASP A 66 -14.06 10.80 1.58
N ASN A 67 -12.82 10.98 2.02
CA ASN A 67 -12.11 12.26 1.93
C ASN A 67 -10.73 12.08 1.29
N GLY A 68 -10.73 11.74 0.00
CA GLY A 68 -9.48 11.52 -0.71
C GLY A 68 -9.63 11.27 -2.18
N VAL A 69 -8.49 11.01 -2.81
CA VAL A 69 -8.37 10.65 -4.22
C VAL A 69 -7.42 9.46 -4.32
N GLY A 70 -7.82 8.42 -5.05
CA GLY A 70 -6.93 7.36 -5.47
C GLY A 70 -6.44 7.60 -6.89
N VAL A 71 -5.17 7.34 -7.15
CA VAL A 71 -4.57 7.38 -8.49
C VAL A 71 -3.88 6.05 -8.81
N ASP A 72 -3.98 5.62 -10.05
CA ASP A 72 -3.29 4.42 -10.55
C ASP A 72 -2.91 4.60 -12.01
N ILE A 73 -1.94 3.84 -12.51
CA ILE A 73 -1.56 3.82 -13.93
C ILE A 73 -2.42 2.86 -14.75
N HIS A 74 -3.22 2.04 -14.09
CA HIS A 74 -4.13 1.09 -14.71
C HIS A 74 -5.56 1.31 -14.22
N GLU A 75 -6.54 1.07 -15.11
CA GLU A 75 -7.95 1.05 -14.75
C GLU A 75 -8.31 -0.28 -14.08
N TRP A 76 -8.73 -0.23 -12.82
CA TRP A 76 -9.12 -1.39 -12.02
C TRP A 76 -10.63 -1.46 -11.71
N GLY A 77 -11.42 -0.54 -12.25
CA GLY A 77 -12.87 -0.49 -12.03
C GLY A 77 -13.32 0.09 -10.69
N GLY A 78 -12.38 0.57 -9.86
CA GLY A 78 -12.69 1.11 -8.53
C GLY A 78 -12.90 2.62 -8.46
N GLY A 79 -12.82 3.32 -9.58
CA GLY A 79 -12.98 4.78 -9.64
C GLY A 79 -11.73 5.57 -9.22
N ALA A 80 -10.55 4.95 -9.22
CA ALA A 80 -9.29 5.66 -9.11
C ALA A 80 -9.05 6.49 -10.38
N LEU A 81 -8.43 7.67 -10.23
CA LEU A 81 -8.02 8.49 -11.36
C LEU A 81 -6.86 7.80 -12.09
N VAL A 82 -7.05 7.49 -13.37
CA VAL A 82 -5.98 6.93 -14.20
C VAL A 82 -5.01 8.02 -14.60
N VAL A 83 -3.74 7.81 -14.33
CA VAL A 83 -2.63 8.72 -14.63
C VAL A 83 -1.55 8.03 -15.42
N GLU A 84 -0.82 8.77 -16.25
CA GLU A 84 0.29 8.20 -17.04
C GLU A 84 1.55 7.97 -16.19
N ASP A 85 1.79 8.86 -15.21
CA ASP A 85 2.99 8.85 -14.39
C ASP A 85 2.68 9.27 -12.95
N THR A 86 2.92 8.38 -12.01
CA THR A 86 2.76 8.64 -10.57
C THR A 86 3.86 9.50 -9.97
N SER A 87 4.93 9.80 -10.72
CA SER A 87 5.98 10.72 -10.29
C SER A 87 5.68 12.19 -10.62
N ARG A 88 4.56 12.45 -11.32
CA ARG A 88 4.11 13.80 -11.70
C ARG A 88 2.57 13.86 -11.74
N LEU A 89 1.97 14.14 -10.61
CA LEU A 89 0.53 14.14 -10.45
C LEU A 89 -0.09 15.54 -10.64
N PRO A 90 -1.30 15.62 -11.20
CA PRO A 90 -1.95 16.92 -11.52
C PRO A 90 -2.58 17.57 -10.28
N PHE A 91 -1.85 17.64 -9.18
CA PHE A 91 -2.31 18.27 -7.94
C PHE A 91 -1.34 19.38 -7.52
N ALA A 92 -1.89 20.39 -6.85
CA ALA A 92 -1.10 21.49 -6.29
C ALA A 92 -0.19 21.01 -5.14
N ASP A 93 0.91 21.71 -4.92
CA ASP A 93 1.78 21.51 -3.78
C ASP A 93 0.98 21.60 -2.47
N GLU A 94 1.39 20.83 -1.47
CA GLU A 94 0.83 20.89 -0.11
C GLU A 94 -0.71 20.73 -0.06
N SER A 95 -1.28 19.94 -0.97
CA SER A 95 -2.74 19.78 -1.10
C SER A 95 -3.30 18.61 -0.30
N PHE A 96 -2.46 17.74 0.27
CA PHE A 96 -2.88 16.55 1.02
C PHE A 96 -2.30 16.52 2.44
N ASP A 97 -3.10 15.99 3.37
CA ASP A 97 -2.69 15.77 4.75
C ASP A 97 -2.06 14.38 4.94
N THR A 98 -2.43 13.44 4.08
CA THR A 98 -1.90 12.06 4.07
C THR A 98 -1.69 11.61 2.63
N VAL A 99 -0.53 11.00 2.38
CA VAL A 99 -0.27 10.23 1.16
C VAL A 99 -0.05 8.77 1.55
N THR A 100 -0.66 7.84 0.81
CA THR A 100 -0.52 6.41 1.04
C THR A 100 0.08 5.72 -0.19
N LEU A 101 0.86 4.67 0.06
CA LEU A 101 1.42 3.73 -0.91
C LEU A 101 1.19 2.32 -0.35
N ILE A 102 0.04 1.73 -0.67
CA ILE A 102 -0.38 0.45 -0.09
C ILE A 102 0.04 -0.70 -0.98
N ALA A 103 1.12 -1.40 -0.58
CA ALA A 103 1.68 -2.55 -1.29
C ALA A 103 1.96 -2.29 -2.79
N CYS A 104 2.29 -1.05 -3.14
CA CYS A 104 2.54 -0.66 -4.54
C CYS A 104 3.98 -0.18 -4.79
N LEU A 105 4.71 0.32 -3.79
CA LEU A 105 6.04 0.90 -3.98
C LEU A 105 7.05 -0.06 -4.59
N ASN A 106 6.94 -1.36 -4.35
CA ASN A 106 7.76 -2.41 -4.95
C ASN A 106 7.48 -2.59 -6.45
N HIS A 107 6.32 -2.19 -6.94
CA HIS A 107 5.93 -2.22 -8.36
C HIS A 107 6.25 -0.93 -9.12
N ILE A 108 6.84 0.05 -8.45
CA ILE A 108 7.20 1.32 -9.06
C ILE A 108 8.70 1.31 -9.38
N PRO A 109 9.12 1.37 -10.67
CA PRO A 109 10.54 1.45 -11.04
C PRO A 109 11.20 2.74 -10.52
N TYR A 110 10.51 3.87 -10.62
CA TYR A 110 11.03 5.20 -10.27
C TYR A 110 10.68 5.63 -8.83
N ARG A 111 10.95 4.76 -7.85
CA ARG A 111 10.54 4.90 -6.43
C ARG A 111 10.90 6.25 -5.81
N GLN A 112 12.14 6.73 -6.06
CA GLN A 112 12.58 8.02 -5.52
C GLN A 112 11.80 9.20 -6.10
N ALA A 113 11.45 9.16 -7.40
CA ALA A 113 10.70 10.22 -8.04
C ALA A 113 9.27 10.31 -7.45
N VAL A 114 8.60 9.17 -7.29
CA VAL A 114 7.27 9.09 -6.67
C VAL A 114 7.29 9.54 -5.20
N LEU A 115 8.32 9.20 -4.45
CA LEU A 115 8.45 9.67 -3.06
C LEU A 115 8.72 11.18 -2.98
N ARG A 116 9.49 11.76 -3.92
CA ARG A 116 9.65 13.22 -4.00
C ARG A 116 8.33 13.90 -4.38
N GLU A 117 7.56 13.30 -5.27
CA GLU A 117 6.23 13.79 -5.63
C GLU A 117 5.27 13.70 -4.44
N ALA A 118 5.24 12.58 -3.74
CA ALA A 118 4.48 12.45 -2.48
C ALA A 118 4.86 13.55 -1.47
N ARG A 119 6.16 13.88 -1.37
CA ARG A 119 6.62 14.96 -0.50
C ARG A 119 6.15 16.35 -0.97
N ARG A 120 6.17 16.64 -2.28
CA ARG A 120 5.67 17.90 -2.85
C ARG A 120 4.19 18.10 -2.52
N LEU A 121 3.41 17.03 -2.62
CA LEU A 121 1.96 17.05 -2.43
C LEU A 121 1.54 17.10 -0.96
N LEU A 122 2.40 16.66 -0.05
CA LEU A 122 2.12 16.67 1.39
C LEU A 122 2.29 18.06 1.99
N ARG A 123 1.31 18.47 2.80
CA ARG A 123 1.44 19.62 3.69
C ARG A 123 2.62 19.45 4.65
N PRO A 124 3.20 20.52 5.21
CA PRO A 124 4.33 20.44 6.14
C PRO A 124 4.09 19.50 7.33
N SER A 125 2.86 19.45 7.86
CA SER A 125 2.44 18.56 8.95
C SER A 125 1.87 17.22 8.46
N GLY A 126 1.97 16.96 7.16
CA GLY A 126 1.43 15.78 6.52
C GLY A 126 2.24 14.51 6.82
N ARG A 127 1.65 13.38 6.49
CA ARG A 127 2.27 12.08 6.70
C ARG A 127 2.22 11.21 5.45
N LEU A 128 3.30 10.45 5.27
CA LEU A 128 3.38 9.38 4.28
C LEU A 128 3.16 8.03 5.01
N ILE A 129 2.30 7.18 4.47
CA ILE A 129 2.03 5.85 4.99
C ILE A 129 2.35 4.83 3.90
N ILE A 130 3.21 3.87 4.23
CA ILE A 130 3.60 2.80 3.30
C ILE A 130 3.26 1.46 3.93
N THR A 131 2.64 0.57 3.17
CA THR A 131 2.63 -0.85 3.54
C THR A 131 3.48 -1.65 2.56
N MET A 132 4.21 -2.64 3.08
CA MET A 132 5.13 -3.44 2.30
C MET A 132 5.17 -4.88 2.81
N ILE A 133 5.28 -5.82 1.89
CA ILE A 133 5.54 -7.22 2.19
C ILE A 133 7.05 -7.50 2.16
N ASN A 134 7.48 -8.48 2.97
CA ASN A 134 8.85 -8.99 2.92
C ASN A 134 9.15 -9.58 1.52
N PRO A 135 10.34 -9.33 0.92
CA PRO A 135 10.67 -9.80 -0.43
C PRO A 135 10.56 -11.31 -0.60
N LEU A 136 10.95 -12.10 0.39
CA LEU A 136 10.87 -13.57 0.30
C LEU A 136 9.42 -14.04 0.14
N LEU A 137 8.52 -13.47 0.93
CA LEU A 137 7.10 -13.80 0.88
C LEU A 137 6.42 -13.22 -0.37
N GLY A 138 6.82 -12.03 -0.77
CA GLY A 138 6.34 -11.41 -1.99
C GLY A 138 6.73 -12.22 -3.23
N ASN A 139 7.98 -12.63 -3.34
CA ASN A 139 8.44 -13.48 -4.46
C ASN A 139 7.70 -14.83 -4.51
N VAL A 140 7.42 -15.45 -3.37
CA VAL A 140 6.58 -16.66 -3.32
C VAL A 140 5.17 -16.34 -3.81
N GLY A 141 4.58 -15.21 -3.38
CA GLY A 141 3.26 -14.77 -3.84
C GLY A 141 3.21 -14.60 -5.36
N HIS A 142 4.17 -13.89 -5.94
CA HIS A 142 4.25 -13.67 -7.39
C HIS A 142 4.55 -14.95 -8.20
N ALA A 143 5.24 -15.93 -7.62
CA ALA A 143 5.48 -17.23 -8.24
C ALA A 143 4.22 -18.11 -8.27
N ILE A 144 3.22 -17.81 -7.47
CA ILE A 144 1.96 -18.56 -7.44
C ILE A 144 1.09 -18.14 -8.62
N TRP A 145 0.90 -19.05 -9.58
CA TRP A 145 0.27 -18.82 -10.88
C TRP A 145 -1.15 -18.24 -10.87
N TRP A 146 -1.89 -18.35 -9.76
CA TRP A 146 -3.25 -17.81 -9.63
C TRP A 146 -3.31 -16.44 -8.98
N TYR A 147 -2.18 -15.83 -8.64
CA TYR A 147 -2.16 -14.49 -8.09
C TYR A 147 -2.62 -13.48 -9.16
N GLY A 148 -3.86 -12.97 -8.98
CA GLY A 148 -4.61 -12.32 -10.05
C GLY A 148 -4.07 -10.98 -10.54
N GLU A 149 -3.37 -10.22 -9.67
CA GLU A 149 -2.85 -8.88 -9.99
C GLU A 149 -1.85 -8.92 -11.16
N ASP A 150 -0.91 -9.87 -11.14
CA ASP A 150 0.10 -9.97 -12.20
C ASP A 150 -0.50 -10.40 -13.55
N LYS A 151 -1.58 -11.18 -13.55
CA LYS A 151 -2.26 -11.56 -14.78
C LYS A 151 -2.91 -10.37 -15.49
N HIS A 152 -3.54 -9.46 -14.74
CA HIS A 152 -4.16 -8.26 -15.30
C HIS A 152 -3.14 -7.27 -15.86
N ARG A 153 -1.92 -7.25 -15.31
CA ARG A 153 -0.85 -6.34 -15.70
C ARG A 153 0.11 -6.91 -16.76
N GLY A 154 -0.04 -8.18 -17.12
CA GLY A 154 0.86 -8.87 -18.04
C GLY A 154 2.19 -9.31 -17.41
N GLY A 155 2.21 -9.56 -16.11
CA GLY A 155 3.38 -9.98 -15.34
C GLY A 155 4.15 -8.83 -14.69
N MET A 156 5.20 -9.18 -13.94
CA MET A 156 6.12 -8.20 -13.36
C MET A 156 6.97 -7.54 -14.46
N LYS A 157 7.11 -6.22 -14.38
CA LYS A 157 7.91 -5.41 -15.31
C LYS A 157 9.34 -5.24 -14.81
N GLU A 158 10.26 -4.84 -15.70
CA GLU A 158 11.63 -4.50 -15.33
C GLU A 158 11.69 -3.42 -14.24
N GLY A 159 12.49 -3.64 -13.21
CA GLY A 159 12.61 -2.75 -12.05
C GLY A 159 11.60 -2.99 -10.92
N GLU A 160 10.60 -3.85 -11.13
CA GLU A 160 9.68 -4.29 -10.09
C GLU A 160 10.29 -5.41 -9.23
N THR A 161 9.83 -5.51 -7.98
CA THR A 161 10.25 -6.57 -7.04
C THR A 161 9.04 -7.14 -6.33
N GLY A 162 9.08 -8.39 -5.89
CA GLY A 162 7.97 -9.01 -5.15
C GLY A 162 7.70 -8.39 -3.78
N GLY A 163 8.63 -7.59 -3.27
CA GLY A 163 8.54 -6.86 -2.00
C GLY A 163 9.84 -6.12 -1.75
N MET A 164 9.95 -5.43 -0.60
CA MET A 164 11.16 -4.67 -0.24
C MET A 164 11.56 -4.94 1.20
N TRP A 165 12.88 -4.95 1.45
CA TRP A 165 13.40 -4.99 2.81
C TRP A 165 13.12 -3.70 3.55
N SER A 166 12.91 -3.80 4.88
CA SER A 166 12.68 -2.60 5.71
C SER A 166 13.82 -1.58 5.60
N SER A 167 15.06 -2.02 5.47
CA SER A 167 16.23 -1.15 5.28
C SER A 167 16.14 -0.34 3.99
N GLU A 168 15.66 -0.94 2.90
CA GLU A 168 15.48 -0.25 1.60
C GLU A 168 14.39 0.81 1.69
N VAL A 169 13.21 0.45 2.25
CA VAL A 169 12.10 1.41 2.44
C VAL A 169 12.56 2.59 3.30
N LEU A 170 13.27 2.32 4.41
CA LEU A 170 13.75 3.36 5.31
C LEU A 170 14.80 4.26 4.66
N SER A 171 15.73 3.70 3.87
CA SER A 171 16.76 4.47 3.14
C SER A 171 16.13 5.39 2.10
N LEU A 172 15.25 4.83 1.25
CA LEU A 172 14.53 5.59 0.21
C LEU A 172 13.73 6.76 0.81
N CYS A 173 12.98 6.50 1.88
CA CYS A 173 12.19 7.54 2.53
C CYS A 173 13.08 8.63 3.15
N ARG A 174 14.19 8.26 3.80
CA ARG A 174 15.13 9.21 4.38
C ARG A 174 15.80 10.08 3.30
N GLU A 175 16.24 9.47 2.20
CA GLU A 175 16.86 10.17 1.06
C GLU A 175 15.90 11.14 0.37
N THR A 176 14.60 10.86 0.43
CA THR A 176 13.55 11.71 -0.15
C THR A 176 12.96 12.71 0.86
N GLY A 177 13.55 12.83 2.05
CA GLY A 177 13.21 13.85 3.04
C GLY A 177 12.06 13.47 3.95
N PHE A 178 11.94 12.20 4.27
CA PHE A 178 10.99 11.70 5.26
C PHE A 178 11.70 11.15 6.51
N ARG A 179 11.05 11.27 7.65
CA ARG A 179 11.50 10.72 8.92
C ARG A 179 10.50 9.72 9.45
N LEU A 180 10.96 8.51 9.80
CA LEU A 180 10.11 7.48 10.39
C LEU A 180 9.55 7.93 11.75
N ARG A 181 8.25 7.79 11.94
CA ARG A 181 7.54 8.02 13.22
C ARG A 181 7.05 6.72 13.83
N ARG A 182 6.60 5.80 13.00
CA ARG A 182 6.10 4.52 13.48
C ARG A 182 6.36 3.42 12.46
N HIS A 183 6.71 2.24 12.99
CA HIS A 183 6.79 1.00 12.25
C HIS A 183 6.01 -0.06 13.01
N ARG A 184 5.16 -0.81 12.32
CA ARG A 184 4.39 -1.93 12.87
C ARG A 184 4.35 -3.07 11.89
N ARG A 185 4.36 -4.30 12.40
CA ARG A 185 4.08 -5.51 11.63
C ARG A 185 2.62 -5.90 11.81
N PHE A 186 2.02 -6.49 10.78
CA PHE A 186 0.66 -7.01 10.81
C PHE A 186 0.54 -8.23 9.88
N VAL A 187 -0.62 -8.88 9.82
CA VAL A 187 -0.81 -10.16 9.14
C VAL A 187 0.33 -11.13 9.53
N TYR A 188 0.37 -11.48 10.83
CA TYR A 188 1.34 -12.43 11.42
C TYR A 188 2.82 -12.05 11.19
N GLY A 189 3.10 -10.77 11.06
CA GLY A 189 4.47 -10.25 10.86
C GLY A 189 4.94 -10.21 9.41
N MET A 190 4.13 -10.68 8.45
CA MET A 190 4.48 -10.75 7.03
C MET A 190 4.39 -9.41 6.32
N ASN A 191 3.50 -8.53 6.77
CA ASN A 191 3.36 -7.18 6.25
C ASN A 191 3.87 -6.16 7.25
N HIS A 192 4.46 -5.10 6.72
CA HIS A 192 4.99 -3.98 7.46
C HIS A 192 4.20 -2.72 7.14
N LEU A 193 3.92 -1.91 8.13
CA LEU A 193 3.34 -0.58 8.02
C LEU A 193 4.32 0.42 8.55
N TYR A 194 4.61 1.44 7.76
CA TYR A 194 5.47 2.57 8.10
C TYR A 194 4.66 3.86 8.04
N VAL A 195 4.81 4.69 9.06
CA VAL A 195 4.29 6.06 9.08
C VAL A 195 5.46 7.01 9.16
N PHE A 196 5.57 7.88 8.18
CA PHE A 196 6.61 8.90 8.10
C PHE A 196 5.98 10.29 8.20
N GLU A 197 6.80 11.24 8.63
CA GLU A 197 6.54 12.67 8.56
C GLU A 197 7.54 13.34 7.62
N VAL A 198 7.15 14.47 7.06
CA VAL A 198 8.06 15.33 6.30
C VAL A 198 9.19 15.79 7.21
N SER A 199 10.44 15.55 6.81
CA SER A 199 11.60 16.06 7.54
C SER A 199 11.77 17.54 7.22
N HIS A 200 11.62 18.38 8.24
CA HIS A 200 12.04 19.78 8.13
C HIS A 200 13.58 19.79 8.17
N LYS A 201 14.23 20.30 7.13
CA LYS A 201 15.66 20.62 7.21
C LYS A 201 15.83 21.65 8.33
N GLN A 202 16.60 21.28 9.35
CA GLN A 202 17.18 22.27 10.25
C GLN A 202 18.21 23.10 9.49
#